data_995a0fb9cf20814f03d0827b5c497dff
#
_entry.id   995a0fb9cf20814f03d0827b5c497dff
#
_cell.length_a   1.000
_cell.length_b   1.000
_cell.length_c   1.000
_cell.angle_alpha   90.00
_cell.angle_beta   90.00
_cell.angle_gamma   90.00
#
_symmetry.space_group_name_H-M   'P 1'
#
loop_
_entity.id
_entity.type
_entity.pdbx_description
1 polymer ?
#
loop_
_entity_poly.entity_id
_entity_poly.type
_entity_poly.pdbx_seq_one_letter_code
_entity_poly.pdbx_strand_id
1 'polypeptide(L)'
;MSDTAVMNNNVSEQTNELTAEMKNRRRDLNGQQQKLDEQETKLKKSRRNRCIFMAVMAVLIIVMLVVKYVVYFRPENVKEDKQTKAIAADIDVNSLQVMPYNEDLTVACQPILIANSKDNTVKLDLISPQNCKVLVRAEIFADKKDLGNKKLKLFWHGKVHPDDESLVRIGATGWVRPGEMIEDMKLDELPTRLSDVTVRFTAVNPANYNISSGVFDMKTVMHIVDYEGNMMDENGNWVKAG
;
A
#
# COMPACT_ATOMS: atom_id res chain seq x y z
N MET A 1 42.90 -74.71 -64.71
CA MET A 1 43.37 -73.45 -64.03
C MET A 1 42.30 -72.32 -64.03
N SER A 2 41.04 -72.61 -64.27
CA SER A 2 39.95 -71.59 -64.41
C SER A 2 39.14 -71.32 -63.16
N ASP A 3 39.05 -72.26 -62.20
CA ASP A 3 38.14 -72.15 -61.06
C ASP A 3 38.62 -71.30 -59.91
N THR A 4 39.95 -71.14 -59.77
CA THR A 4 40.52 -70.38 -58.64
C THR A 4 40.43 -68.82 -58.88
N ALA A 5 40.36 -68.38 -60.13
CA ALA A 5 40.22 -67.00 -60.47
C ALA A 5 38.81 -66.48 -60.26
N VAL A 6 37.77 -67.31 -60.50
CA VAL A 6 36.35 -66.97 -60.30
C VAL A 6 36.05 -66.85 -58.82
N MET A 7 36.63 -67.78 -58.02
CA MET A 7 36.43 -67.79 -56.56
C MET A 7 37.06 -66.56 -55.89
N ASN A 8 38.21 -66.09 -56.34
CA ASN A 8 38.82 -64.87 -55.79
C ASN A 8 38.09 -63.59 -56.13
N ASN A 9 37.46 -63.49 -57.32
CA ASN A 9 36.67 -62.35 -57.67
C ASN A 9 35.40 -62.24 -56.87
N ASN A 10 34.70 -63.33 -56.60
CA ASN A 10 33.48 -63.32 -55.76
C ASN A 10 33.80 -62.96 -54.28
N VAL A 11 34.91 -63.37 -53.73
CA VAL A 11 35.29 -63.00 -52.37
C VAL A 11 35.70 -61.52 -52.28
N SER A 12 36.32 -60.96 -53.33
CA SER A 12 36.67 -59.53 -53.35
C SER A 12 35.44 -58.65 -53.52
N GLU A 13 34.46 -59.06 -54.27
CA GLU A 13 33.20 -58.33 -54.47
C GLU A 13 32.38 -58.35 -53.14
N GLN A 14 32.26 -59.49 -52.48
CA GLN A 14 31.57 -59.58 -51.21
C GLN A 14 32.25 -58.76 -50.08
N THR A 15 33.60 -58.72 -50.06
CA THR A 15 34.32 -57.87 -49.09
C THR A 15 34.13 -56.36 -49.38
N ASN A 16 34.02 -55.98 -50.64
CA ASN A 16 33.74 -54.58 -51.00
C ASN A 16 32.32 -54.15 -50.66
N GLU A 17 31.33 -55.02 -50.86
CA GLU A 17 29.94 -54.77 -50.46
C GLU A 17 29.78 -54.68 -48.95
N LEU A 18 30.38 -55.57 -48.19
CA LEU A 18 30.40 -55.54 -46.73
C LEU A 18 31.06 -54.25 -46.18
N THR A 19 32.14 -53.84 -46.84
CA THR A 19 32.84 -52.58 -46.47
C THR A 19 32.00 -51.34 -46.76
N ALA A 20 31.29 -51.33 -47.88
CA ALA A 20 30.35 -50.26 -48.24
C ALA A 20 29.16 -50.21 -47.29
N GLU A 21 28.62 -51.36 -46.92
CA GLU A 21 27.50 -51.48 -45.96
C GLU A 21 27.90 -51.03 -44.53
N MET A 22 29.09 -51.41 -44.08
CA MET A 22 29.64 -50.94 -42.82
C MET A 22 29.88 -49.42 -42.82
N LYS A 23 30.34 -48.86 -43.91
CA LYS A 23 30.53 -47.42 -44.09
C LYS A 23 29.21 -46.63 -44.07
N ASN A 24 28.15 -47.19 -44.65
CA ASN A 24 26.82 -46.62 -44.61
C ASN A 24 26.24 -46.67 -43.21
N ARG A 25 26.31 -47.82 -42.50
CA ARG A 25 25.87 -47.97 -41.10
C ARG A 25 26.60 -46.98 -40.19
N ARG A 26 27.91 -46.77 -40.37
CA ARG A 26 28.65 -45.77 -39.60
C ARG A 26 28.15 -44.34 -39.84
N ARG A 27 27.81 -44.02 -41.10
CA ARG A 27 27.23 -42.69 -41.43
C ARG A 27 25.85 -42.49 -40.77
N ASP A 28 25.01 -43.54 -40.78
CA ASP A 28 23.69 -43.47 -40.15
C ASP A 28 23.80 -43.36 -38.61
N LEU A 29 24.72 -44.09 -37.99
CA LEU A 29 24.97 -44.00 -36.54
C LEU A 29 25.49 -42.59 -36.17
N ASN A 30 26.42 -42.04 -36.93
CA ASN A 30 26.91 -40.68 -36.69
C ASN A 30 25.79 -39.63 -36.86
N GLY A 31 24.91 -39.82 -37.84
CA GLY A 31 23.74 -38.95 -38.04
C GLY A 31 22.73 -39.04 -36.90
N GLN A 32 22.53 -40.23 -36.35
CA GLN A 32 21.67 -40.41 -35.18
C GLN A 32 22.30 -39.79 -33.92
N GLN A 33 23.60 -39.94 -33.75
CA GLN A 33 24.33 -39.36 -32.63
C GLN A 33 24.27 -37.82 -32.64
N GLN A 34 24.45 -37.22 -33.79
CA GLN A 34 24.31 -35.76 -33.95
C GLN A 34 22.90 -35.27 -33.58
N LYS A 35 21.86 -35.99 -34.00
CA LYS A 35 20.48 -35.64 -33.66
C LYS A 35 20.22 -35.76 -32.16
N LEU A 36 20.79 -36.76 -31.49
CA LEU A 36 20.70 -36.93 -30.03
C LEU A 36 21.41 -35.77 -29.30
N ASP A 37 22.60 -35.41 -29.72
CA ASP A 37 23.36 -34.31 -29.14
C ASP A 37 22.66 -32.95 -29.31
N GLU A 38 22.03 -32.73 -30.48
CA GLU A 38 21.17 -31.55 -30.68
C GLU A 38 19.93 -31.54 -29.78
N GLN A 39 19.28 -32.69 -29.59
CA GLN A 39 18.14 -32.78 -28.69
C GLN A 39 18.56 -32.55 -27.22
N GLU A 40 19.69 -33.10 -26.80
CA GLU A 40 20.22 -32.89 -25.47
C GLU A 40 20.56 -31.42 -25.19
N THR A 41 21.18 -30.76 -26.16
CA THR A 41 21.49 -29.33 -26.05
C THR A 41 20.24 -28.45 -25.99
N LYS A 42 19.22 -28.77 -26.80
CA LYS A 42 17.91 -28.10 -26.75
C LYS A 42 17.21 -28.31 -25.41
N LEU A 43 17.25 -29.54 -24.86
CA LEU A 43 16.70 -29.86 -23.57
C LEU A 43 17.43 -29.15 -22.41
N LYS A 44 18.77 -29.14 -22.45
CA LYS A 44 19.59 -28.41 -21.46
C LYS A 44 19.30 -26.92 -21.49
N LYS A 45 19.18 -26.33 -22.69
CA LYS A 45 18.82 -24.90 -22.86
C LYS A 45 17.40 -24.61 -22.35
N SER A 46 16.43 -25.49 -22.64
CA SER A 46 15.05 -25.36 -22.16
C SER A 46 14.96 -25.47 -20.63
N ARG A 47 15.66 -26.44 -20.01
CA ARG A 47 15.72 -26.57 -18.55
C ARG A 47 16.34 -25.33 -17.91
N ARG A 48 17.45 -24.82 -18.45
CA ARG A 48 18.08 -23.60 -17.95
C ARG A 48 17.15 -22.40 -18.03
N ASN A 49 16.44 -22.23 -19.12
CA ASN A 49 15.50 -21.13 -19.27
C ASN A 49 14.31 -21.24 -18.29
N ARG A 50 13.81 -22.45 -18.05
CA ARG A 50 12.77 -22.68 -17.02
C ARG A 50 13.26 -22.37 -15.61
N CYS A 51 14.48 -22.77 -15.26
CA CYS A 51 15.08 -22.43 -13.96
C CYS A 51 15.27 -20.92 -13.80
N ILE A 52 15.73 -20.23 -14.83
CA ILE A 52 15.86 -18.75 -14.82
C ILE A 52 14.47 -18.10 -14.65
N PHE A 53 13.48 -18.56 -15.41
CA PHE A 53 12.11 -18.03 -15.30
C PHE A 53 11.54 -18.23 -13.89
N MET A 54 11.71 -19.43 -13.31
CA MET A 54 11.25 -19.71 -11.95
C MET A 54 11.96 -18.83 -10.92
N ALA A 55 13.27 -18.62 -11.08
CA ALA A 55 14.04 -17.73 -10.20
C ALA A 55 13.55 -16.27 -10.29
N VAL A 56 13.30 -15.77 -11.50
CA VAL A 56 12.76 -14.42 -11.71
C VAL A 56 11.37 -14.29 -11.07
N MET A 57 10.49 -15.27 -11.26
CA MET A 57 9.16 -15.27 -10.64
C MET A 57 9.23 -15.29 -9.11
N ALA A 58 10.14 -16.10 -8.53
CA ALA A 58 10.35 -16.12 -7.09
C ALA A 58 10.81 -14.76 -6.55
N VAL A 59 11.74 -14.09 -7.23
CA VAL A 59 12.20 -12.74 -6.87
C VAL A 59 11.06 -11.74 -6.95
N LEU A 60 10.23 -11.78 -8.00
CA LEU A 60 9.07 -10.89 -8.14
C LEU A 60 8.06 -11.10 -7.00
N ILE A 61 7.80 -12.34 -6.60
CA ILE A 61 6.91 -12.65 -5.47
C ILE A 61 7.48 -12.08 -4.17
N ILE A 62 8.79 -12.26 -3.92
CA ILE A 62 9.46 -11.70 -2.74
C ILE A 62 9.37 -10.18 -2.73
N VAL A 63 9.63 -9.53 -3.86
CA VAL A 63 9.50 -8.06 -3.99
C VAL A 63 8.07 -7.61 -3.71
N MET A 64 7.07 -8.29 -4.27
CA MET A 64 5.66 -8.00 -3.98
C MET A 64 5.32 -8.16 -2.48
N LEU A 65 5.82 -9.21 -1.83
CA LEU A 65 5.61 -9.43 -0.40
C LEU A 65 6.29 -8.35 0.44
N VAL A 66 7.51 -7.94 0.09
CA VAL A 66 8.23 -6.85 0.76
C VAL A 66 7.51 -5.52 0.58
N VAL A 67 7.05 -5.21 -0.64
CA VAL A 67 6.27 -4.00 -0.92
C VAL A 67 4.97 -4.02 -0.11
N LYS A 68 4.25 -5.15 -0.12
CA LYS A 68 3.04 -5.31 0.69
C LYS A 68 3.33 -5.11 2.18
N TYR A 69 4.39 -5.73 2.70
CA TYR A 69 4.79 -5.56 4.10
C TYR A 69 5.14 -4.10 4.43
N VAL A 70 5.93 -3.42 3.60
CA VAL A 70 6.33 -2.02 3.81
C VAL A 70 5.12 -1.08 3.72
N VAL A 71 4.19 -1.31 2.79
CA VAL A 71 3.04 -0.43 2.58
C VAL A 71 1.93 -0.67 3.61
N TYR A 72 1.66 -1.94 3.98
CA TYR A 72 0.50 -2.29 4.81
C TYR A 72 0.83 -2.64 6.26
N PHE A 73 2.02 -3.17 6.54
CA PHE A 73 2.38 -3.67 7.87
C PHE A 73 3.52 -2.91 8.53
N ARG A 74 4.19 -1.99 7.81
CA ARG A 74 5.18 -1.16 8.50
C ARG A 74 4.44 -0.35 9.55
N PRO A 75 4.74 -0.53 10.85
CA PRO A 75 4.20 0.37 11.86
C PRO A 75 4.59 1.77 11.41
N GLU A 76 3.59 2.64 11.21
CA GLU A 76 3.86 4.05 10.96
C GLU A 76 4.80 4.47 12.08
N ASN A 77 5.99 4.93 11.75
CA ASN A 77 6.91 5.45 12.75
C ASN A 77 6.11 6.41 13.60
N VAL A 78 5.97 6.10 14.87
CA VAL A 78 5.24 6.95 15.81
C VAL A 78 6.00 8.25 15.88
N LYS A 79 5.65 9.19 14.99
CA LYS A 79 6.19 10.52 14.98
C LYS A 79 5.22 11.39 15.75
N GLU A 80 5.73 11.99 16.80
CA GLU A 80 5.02 13.05 17.48
C GLU A 80 4.71 14.17 16.49
N ASP A 81 3.55 14.79 16.67
CA ASP A 81 3.19 15.91 15.84
C ASP A 81 4.11 17.10 16.20
N LYS A 82 4.65 17.74 15.18
CA LYS A 82 5.50 18.91 15.39
C LYS A 82 4.72 20.18 15.74
N GLN A 83 3.41 20.15 15.58
CA GLN A 83 2.50 21.26 15.87
C GLN A 83 1.88 21.17 17.26
N THR A 84 2.25 20.12 18.05
CA THR A 84 1.79 20.04 19.43
C THR A 84 2.33 21.19 20.25
N LYS A 85 1.46 21.71 21.10
CA LYS A 85 1.80 22.74 22.09
C LYS A 85 1.17 22.38 23.44
N ALA A 86 1.68 22.97 24.51
CA ALA A 86 1.03 22.87 25.80
C ALA A 86 -0.40 23.43 25.72
N ILE A 87 -1.31 22.81 26.47
CA ILE A 87 -2.70 23.27 26.53
C ILE A 87 -2.72 24.73 26.98
N ALA A 88 -3.28 25.59 26.15
CA ALA A 88 -3.37 27.02 26.46
C ALA A 88 -4.39 27.25 27.58
N ALA A 89 -4.06 28.17 28.49
CA ALA A 89 -4.90 28.43 29.68
C ALA A 89 -6.24 29.13 29.34
N ASP A 90 -6.34 29.70 28.13
CA ASP A 90 -7.49 30.46 27.64
C ASP A 90 -8.45 29.63 26.77
N ILE A 91 -8.21 28.33 26.64
CA ILE A 91 -9.11 27.47 25.89
C ILE A 91 -10.43 27.34 26.65
N ASP A 92 -11.52 27.68 25.97
CA ASP A 92 -12.86 27.38 26.47
C ASP A 92 -13.16 25.88 26.35
N VAL A 93 -12.82 25.13 27.39
CA VAL A 93 -13.06 23.68 27.44
C VAL A 93 -14.54 23.35 27.37
N ASN A 94 -15.44 24.30 27.70
CA ASN A 94 -16.89 24.06 27.64
C ASN A 94 -17.41 24.06 26.18
N SER A 95 -16.65 24.64 25.24
CA SER A 95 -16.98 24.60 23.82
C SER A 95 -16.58 23.29 23.15
N LEU A 96 -15.79 22.45 23.83
CA LEU A 96 -15.28 21.19 23.29
C LEU A 96 -16.15 20.02 23.67
N GLN A 97 -16.23 19.04 22.77
CA GLN A 97 -16.82 17.75 23.07
C GLN A 97 -15.80 16.89 23.79
N VAL A 98 -16.07 16.56 25.04
CA VAL A 98 -15.24 15.66 25.85
C VAL A 98 -15.75 14.24 25.67
N MET A 99 -14.86 13.35 25.26
CA MET A 99 -15.16 11.95 24.98
C MET A 99 -14.32 11.05 25.88
N PRO A 100 -14.85 10.61 27.04
CA PRO A 100 -14.21 9.60 27.85
C PRO A 100 -14.38 8.24 27.16
N TYR A 101 -13.28 7.55 26.86
CA TYR A 101 -13.32 6.22 26.26
C TYR A 101 -13.07 5.12 27.31
N ASN A 102 -12.07 5.34 28.16
CA ASN A 102 -11.75 4.44 29.29
C ASN A 102 -10.98 5.23 30.38
N GLU A 103 -10.50 4.54 31.41
CA GLU A 103 -9.77 5.18 32.51
C GLU A 103 -8.47 5.85 32.10
N ASP A 104 -7.86 5.41 31.00
CA ASP A 104 -6.56 5.89 30.49
C ASP A 104 -6.69 6.86 29.33
N LEU A 105 -7.87 6.95 28.69
CA LEU A 105 -8.10 7.73 27.48
C LEU A 105 -9.33 8.60 27.60
N THR A 106 -9.10 9.90 27.63
CA THR A 106 -10.10 10.95 27.43
C THR A 106 -9.58 11.90 26.36
N VAL A 107 -10.43 12.29 25.42
CA VAL A 107 -10.09 13.23 24.36
C VAL A 107 -11.11 14.34 24.36
N ALA A 108 -10.66 15.55 24.11
CA ALA A 108 -11.54 16.68 23.83
C ALA A 108 -11.20 17.28 22.47
N CYS A 109 -12.22 17.61 21.69
CA CYS A 109 -12.03 18.29 20.39
C CYS A 109 -13.28 19.10 20.02
N GLN A 110 -13.18 19.86 18.92
CA GLN A 110 -14.31 20.62 18.38
C GLN A 110 -15.47 19.67 17.99
N PRO A 111 -16.71 19.96 18.41
CA PRO A 111 -17.89 19.16 18.04
C PRO A 111 -18.27 19.33 16.57
N ILE A 112 -17.90 20.46 15.96
CA ILE A 112 -18.13 20.79 14.55
C ILE A 112 -16.79 21.24 13.97
N LEU A 113 -16.41 20.70 12.84
CA LEU A 113 -15.15 21.03 12.20
C LEU A 113 -15.33 22.18 11.22
N ILE A 114 -14.43 23.16 11.29
CA ILE A 114 -14.40 24.28 10.35
C ILE A 114 -13.08 24.19 9.57
N ALA A 115 -13.20 23.96 8.28
CA ALA A 115 -12.06 23.85 7.37
C ALA A 115 -11.91 25.12 6.53
N ASN A 116 -10.69 25.63 6.41
CA ASN A 116 -10.35 26.78 5.60
C ASN A 116 -9.93 26.32 4.19
N SER A 117 -10.62 26.83 3.17
CA SER A 117 -10.36 26.45 1.77
C SER A 117 -9.06 27.02 1.20
N LYS A 118 -8.47 28.04 1.82
CA LYS A 118 -7.25 28.70 1.33
C LYS A 118 -6.00 27.86 1.56
N ASP A 119 -5.88 27.27 2.72
CA ASP A 119 -4.67 26.57 3.16
C ASP A 119 -4.91 25.07 3.45
N ASN A 120 -6.16 24.62 3.27
CA ASN A 120 -6.60 23.27 3.58
C ASN A 120 -6.35 22.89 5.04
N THR A 121 -6.56 23.80 5.96
CA THR A 121 -6.48 23.53 7.40
C THR A 121 -7.87 23.37 7.98
N VAL A 122 -7.99 22.54 9.01
CA VAL A 122 -9.22 22.37 9.79
C VAL A 122 -8.93 22.65 11.26
N LYS A 123 -9.79 23.45 11.87
CA LYS A 123 -9.73 23.71 13.31
C LYS A 123 -10.26 22.47 14.05
N LEU A 124 -9.37 21.81 14.77
CA LEU A 124 -9.65 20.55 15.47
C LEU A 124 -9.71 20.76 17.00
N ASP A 125 -8.85 21.62 17.53
CA ASP A 125 -8.63 21.81 18.97
C ASP A 125 -8.55 20.49 19.74
N LEU A 126 -7.75 19.55 19.22
CA LEU A 126 -7.57 18.24 19.82
C LEU A 126 -6.75 18.37 21.11
N ILE A 127 -7.35 18.07 22.24
CA ILE A 127 -6.70 18.10 23.54
C ILE A 127 -6.55 16.68 24.07
N SER A 128 -5.32 16.31 24.47
CA SER A 128 -5.04 15.16 25.28
C SER A 128 -4.84 15.60 26.74
N PRO A 129 -5.80 15.39 27.63
CA PRO A 129 -5.69 15.86 29.01
C PRO A 129 -4.48 15.27 29.75
N GLN A 130 -4.00 16.01 30.75
CA GLN A 130 -2.78 15.64 31.47
C GLN A 130 -2.87 14.31 32.24
N ASN A 131 -4.09 13.90 32.59
CA ASN A 131 -4.36 12.63 33.28
C ASN A 131 -4.42 11.42 32.31
N CYS A 132 -4.39 11.63 31.01
CA CYS A 132 -4.24 10.54 30.05
C CYS A 132 -2.88 9.87 30.20
N LYS A 133 -2.82 8.55 29.92
CA LYS A 133 -1.57 7.78 29.99
C LYS A 133 -1.11 7.29 28.61
N VAL A 134 -1.80 7.72 27.57
CA VAL A 134 -1.63 7.23 26.19
C VAL A 134 -1.32 8.38 25.24
N LEU A 135 -0.66 8.06 24.14
CA LEU A 135 -0.56 8.97 23.00
C LEU A 135 -1.84 8.85 22.16
N VAL A 136 -2.33 9.99 21.68
CA VAL A 136 -3.55 10.06 20.88
C VAL A 136 -3.23 10.59 19.48
N ARG A 137 -3.91 10.04 18.47
CA ARG A 137 -3.89 10.52 17.10
C ARG A 137 -5.31 10.64 16.58
N ALA A 138 -5.59 11.70 15.82
CA ALA A 138 -6.85 11.87 15.11
C ALA A 138 -6.64 11.67 13.60
N GLU A 139 -7.58 10.98 12.97
CA GLU A 139 -7.66 10.82 11.52
C GLU A 139 -9.07 11.24 11.07
N ILE A 140 -9.17 12.10 10.06
CA ILE A 140 -10.47 12.54 9.52
C ILE A 140 -10.76 11.79 8.24
N PHE A 141 -11.96 11.25 8.15
CA PHE A 141 -12.48 10.51 7.01
C PHE A 141 -13.71 11.21 6.45
N ALA A 142 -13.79 11.32 5.12
CA ALA A 142 -14.95 11.85 4.40
C ALA A 142 -15.45 10.82 3.38
N ASP A 143 -16.73 10.91 3.00
CA ASP A 143 -17.31 10.06 1.97
C ASP A 143 -16.67 10.38 0.60
N LYS A 144 -16.33 9.34 -0.16
CA LYS A 144 -15.75 9.47 -1.51
C LYS A 144 -16.59 10.33 -2.45
N LYS A 145 -17.92 10.32 -2.28
CA LYS A 145 -18.86 11.11 -3.10
C LYS A 145 -18.74 12.62 -2.86
N ASP A 146 -18.24 13.02 -1.69
CA ASP A 146 -18.08 14.42 -1.30
C ASP A 146 -16.71 14.98 -1.68
N LEU A 147 -15.79 14.12 -2.08
CA LEU A 147 -14.48 14.48 -2.62
C LEU A 147 -14.61 14.64 -4.13
N GLY A 148 -14.17 15.76 -4.67
CA GLY A 148 -14.29 16.06 -6.10
C GLY A 148 -13.66 14.98 -6.99
N ASN A 149 -14.11 14.94 -8.27
CA ASN A 149 -13.69 13.98 -9.31
C ASN A 149 -12.19 14.03 -9.70
N LYS A 150 -11.35 14.65 -8.89
CA LYS A 150 -9.91 14.50 -9.03
C LYS A 150 -9.64 13.04 -8.78
N LYS A 151 -9.17 12.33 -9.82
CA LYS A 151 -8.68 10.94 -9.76
C LYS A 151 -8.01 10.77 -8.41
N LEU A 152 -8.75 10.25 -7.46
CA LEU A 152 -8.25 9.92 -6.14
C LEU A 152 -6.91 9.26 -6.39
N LYS A 153 -5.84 9.87 -5.92
CA LYS A 153 -4.52 9.25 -5.90
C LYS A 153 -4.57 8.14 -4.86
N LEU A 154 -5.51 7.24 -5.09
CA LEU A 154 -5.89 6.11 -4.23
C LEU A 154 -4.70 5.22 -3.87
N PHE A 155 -3.64 5.31 -4.64
CA PHE A 155 -2.47 4.45 -4.46
C PHE A 155 -1.47 4.95 -3.40
N TRP A 156 -1.52 6.25 -3.00
CA TRP A 156 -0.44 6.79 -2.17
C TRP A 156 -0.86 7.50 -0.88
N HIS A 157 -2.10 8.00 -0.75
CA HIS A 157 -2.49 8.81 0.40
C HIS A 157 -3.82 8.43 1.07
N GLY A 158 -4.70 7.70 0.41
CA GLY A 158 -6.01 7.39 0.95
C GLY A 158 -6.03 6.06 1.70
N LYS A 159 -5.86 6.08 3.02
CA LYS A 159 -6.31 4.94 3.82
C LYS A 159 -7.83 4.95 3.83
N VAL A 160 -8.42 3.84 3.46
CA VAL A 160 -9.86 3.61 3.60
C VAL A 160 -10.15 3.34 5.07
N HIS A 161 -11.31 3.80 5.56
CA HIS A 161 -11.73 3.52 6.92
C HIS A 161 -11.88 2.00 7.13
N PRO A 162 -11.37 1.40 8.23
CA PRO A 162 -11.38 -0.05 8.39
C PRO A 162 -12.77 -0.68 8.41
N ASP A 163 -13.78 0.06 8.90
CA ASP A 163 -15.14 -0.44 9.09
C ASP A 163 -16.11 0.08 8.03
N ASP A 164 -15.68 1.00 7.15
CA ASP A 164 -16.51 1.59 6.09
C ASP A 164 -15.67 1.95 4.86
N GLU A 165 -15.78 1.14 3.82
CA GLU A 165 -15.03 1.32 2.57
C GLU A 165 -15.46 2.57 1.77
N SER A 166 -16.60 3.19 2.09
CA SER A 166 -17.04 4.45 1.45
C SER A 166 -16.24 5.65 1.94
N LEU A 167 -15.66 5.56 3.14
CA LEU A 167 -14.94 6.63 3.80
C LEU A 167 -13.45 6.59 3.47
N VAL A 168 -12.89 7.73 3.09
CA VAL A 168 -11.47 7.91 2.78
C VAL A 168 -10.87 8.95 3.70
N ARG A 169 -9.66 8.67 4.20
CA ARG A 169 -8.92 9.60 5.04
C ARG A 169 -8.50 10.83 4.23
N ILE A 170 -8.90 11.98 4.72
CA ILE A 170 -8.57 13.29 4.15
C ILE A 170 -7.53 14.06 4.98
N GLY A 171 -7.20 13.59 6.16
CA GLY A 171 -6.15 14.19 6.99
C GLY A 171 -5.85 13.35 8.22
N ALA A 172 -4.70 13.59 8.83
CA ALA A 172 -4.30 12.94 10.09
C ALA A 172 -3.33 13.82 10.86
N THR A 173 -3.46 13.84 12.19
CA THR A 173 -2.45 14.41 13.08
C THR A 173 -1.26 13.45 13.23
N GLY A 174 -0.15 13.93 13.77
CA GLY A 174 0.80 13.07 14.45
C GLY A 174 0.28 12.63 15.82
N TRP A 175 1.14 12.06 16.63
CA TRP A 175 0.82 11.63 17.99
C TRP A 175 0.91 12.79 18.97
N VAL A 176 -0.13 12.96 19.77
CA VAL A 176 -0.29 14.00 20.81
C VAL A 176 -0.05 13.36 22.16
N ARG A 177 0.80 13.98 22.96
CA ARG A 177 1.12 13.53 24.31
C ARG A 177 0.08 14.00 25.33
N PRO A 178 -0.04 13.31 26.48
CA PRO A 178 -0.80 13.84 27.59
C PRO A 178 -0.33 15.26 27.99
N GLY A 179 -1.29 16.16 28.18
CA GLY A 179 -1.01 17.56 28.48
C GLY A 179 -0.71 18.46 27.28
N GLU A 180 -0.79 17.91 26.06
CA GLU A 180 -0.59 18.66 24.81
C GLU A 180 -1.89 18.77 24.00
N MET A 181 -1.87 19.69 23.04
CA MET A 181 -2.96 19.94 22.12
C MET A 181 -2.46 20.23 20.72
N ILE A 182 -3.36 20.03 19.73
CA ILE A 182 -3.22 20.51 18.36
C ILE A 182 -4.44 21.36 18.04
N GLU A 183 -4.24 22.62 17.65
CA GLU A 183 -5.33 23.51 17.24
C GLU A 183 -5.80 23.21 15.84
N ASP A 184 -4.90 23.27 14.89
CA ASP A 184 -5.19 23.12 13.47
C ASP A 184 -4.51 21.89 12.90
N MET A 185 -5.20 21.23 11.98
CA MET A 185 -4.67 20.11 11.23
C MET A 185 -4.74 20.41 9.74
N LYS A 186 -3.68 20.07 9.01
CA LYS A 186 -3.66 20.16 7.55
C LYS A 186 -4.37 18.97 6.94
N LEU A 187 -5.27 19.24 5.99
CA LEU A 187 -5.96 18.22 5.21
C LEU A 187 -5.23 18.00 3.88
N ASP A 188 -5.22 16.74 3.45
CA ASP A 188 -4.70 16.34 2.13
C ASP A 188 -5.67 16.75 1.02
N GLU A 189 -6.98 16.72 1.32
CA GLU A 189 -8.07 17.10 0.41
C GLU A 189 -9.25 17.65 1.21
N LEU A 190 -9.98 18.61 0.62
CA LEU A 190 -11.22 19.14 1.18
C LEU A 190 -12.43 18.52 0.50
N PRO A 191 -13.52 18.27 1.23
CA PRO A 191 -14.82 18.01 0.63
C PRO A 191 -15.25 19.18 -0.28
N THR A 192 -16.10 18.89 -1.25
CA THR A 192 -16.60 19.88 -2.23
C THR A 192 -17.91 20.52 -1.80
N ARG A 193 -18.40 20.17 -0.62
CA ARG A 193 -19.64 20.68 -0.02
C ARG A 193 -19.62 20.47 1.49
N LEU A 194 -20.61 21.02 2.19
CA LEU A 194 -20.90 20.67 3.58
C LEU A 194 -21.06 19.14 3.67
N SER A 195 -20.27 18.49 4.51
CA SER A 195 -20.18 17.03 4.51
C SER A 195 -20.13 16.45 5.92
N ASP A 196 -20.79 15.32 6.07
CA ASP A 196 -20.58 14.47 7.24
C ASP A 196 -19.19 13.84 7.18
N VAL A 197 -18.47 13.91 8.28
CA VAL A 197 -17.13 13.33 8.42
C VAL A 197 -17.04 12.47 9.67
N THR A 198 -16.14 11.51 9.65
CA THR A 198 -15.81 10.67 10.79
C THR A 198 -14.41 11.00 11.27
N VAL A 199 -14.28 11.38 12.53
CA VAL A 199 -12.97 11.56 13.18
C VAL A 199 -12.67 10.31 13.98
N ARG A 200 -11.65 9.56 13.56
CA ARG A 200 -11.18 8.37 14.26
C ARG A 200 -10.04 8.74 15.17
N PHE A 201 -10.21 8.45 16.45
CA PHE A 201 -9.17 8.58 17.45
C PHE A 201 -8.54 7.22 17.71
N THR A 202 -7.22 7.19 17.64
CA THR A 202 -6.43 6.00 17.95
C THR A 202 -5.51 6.33 19.11
N ALA A 203 -5.48 5.48 20.13
CA ALA A 203 -4.62 5.62 21.28
C ALA A 203 -3.61 4.48 21.37
N VAL A 204 -2.37 4.80 21.73
CA VAL A 204 -1.31 3.82 21.94
C VAL A 204 -0.57 4.09 23.23
N ASN A 205 -0.12 3.03 23.87
CA ASN A 205 0.72 3.16 25.07
C ASN A 205 2.12 3.63 24.66
N PRO A 206 2.66 4.71 25.25
CA PRO A 206 3.98 5.26 24.91
C PRO A 206 5.15 4.30 25.20
N ALA A 207 4.98 3.35 26.12
CA ALA A 207 5.99 2.34 26.39
C ALA A 207 6.00 1.19 25.37
N ASN A 208 4.89 0.98 24.66
CA ASN A 208 4.75 -0.08 23.67
C ASN A 208 3.83 0.37 22.53
N TYR A 209 4.37 1.15 21.61
CA TYR A 209 3.67 1.77 20.48
C TYR A 209 2.92 0.80 19.55
N ASN A 210 3.14 -0.49 19.68
CA ASN A 210 2.50 -1.51 18.84
C ASN A 210 1.15 -1.97 19.40
N ILE A 211 0.80 -1.60 20.64
CA ILE A 211 -0.44 -2.02 21.29
C ILE A 211 -1.39 -0.84 21.30
N SER A 212 -2.52 -0.97 20.57
CA SER A 212 -3.61 -0.02 20.65
C SER A 212 -4.23 -0.06 22.03
N SER A 213 -4.32 1.09 22.69
CA SER A 213 -5.02 1.26 23.96
C SER A 213 -6.49 1.63 23.76
N GLY A 214 -6.91 1.84 22.53
CA GLY A 214 -8.29 2.12 22.17
C GLY A 214 -8.40 2.76 20.80
N VAL A 215 -9.54 2.54 20.16
CA VAL A 215 -9.94 3.18 18.90
C VAL A 215 -11.41 3.50 19.01
N PHE A 216 -11.80 4.73 18.69
CA PHE A 216 -13.21 5.10 18.61
C PHE A 216 -13.43 6.18 17.55
N ASP A 217 -14.65 6.26 17.05
CA ASP A 217 -15.06 7.15 15.98
C ASP A 217 -16.07 8.18 16.50
N MET A 218 -15.85 9.44 16.15
CA MET A 218 -16.79 10.53 16.35
C MET A 218 -17.34 10.96 15.00
N LYS A 219 -18.66 10.94 14.84
CA LYS A 219 -19.34 11.48 13.66
C LYS A 219 -19.63 12.96 13.89
N THR A 220 -19.26 13.78 12.93
CA THR A 220 -19.47 15.24 12.99
C THR A 220 -19.64 15.79 11.58
N VAL A 221 -19.92 17.10 11.51
CA VAL A 221 -20.09 17.84 10.26
C VAL A 221 -18.86 18.73 10.03
N MET A 222 -18.41 18.80 8.79
CA MET A 222 -17.35 19.71 8.37
C MET A 222 -17.90 20.84 7.51
N HIS A 223 -17.81 22.05 8.03
CA HIS A 223 -18.08 23.30 7.28
C HIS A 223 -16.81 23.73 6.58
N ILE A 224 -16.96 24.19 5.34
CA ILE A 224 -15.83 24.73 4.56
C ILE A 224 -16.05 26.23 4.45
N VAL A 225 -15.06 27.01 4.82
CA VAL A 225 -15.09 28.46 4.77
C VAL A 225 -14.05 29.01 3.80
N ASP A 226 -14.37 30.09 3.10
CA ASP A 226 -13.40 30.81 2.27
C ASP A 226 -12.73 31.96 3.06
N TYR A 227 -11.88 32.71 2.35
CA TYR A 227 -11.17 33.85 2.93
C TYR A 227 -12.08 35.04 3.27
N GLU A 228 -13.28 35.13 2.72
CA GLU A 228 -14.28 36.15 2.97
C GLU A 228 -15.25 35.77 4.10
N GLY A 229 -15.12 34.56 4.63
CA GLY A 229 -16.01 34.01 5.66
C GLY A 229 -17.31 33.44 5.11
N ASN A 230 -17.44 33.26 3.77
CA ASN A 230 -18.56 32.55 3.22
C ASN A 230 -18.45 31.06 3.54
N MET A 231 -19.58 30.39 3.75
CA MET A 231 -19.66 28.96 4.01
C MET A 231 -20.14 28.21 2.76
N MET A 232 -19.65 27.01 2.58
CA MET A 232 -20.10 26.12 1.51
C MET A 232 -21.34 25.34 1.97
N ASP A 233 -22.41 25.35 1.17
CA ASP A 233 -23.66 24.65 1.44
C ASP A 233 -23.59 23.14 1.03
N GLU A 234 -24.67 22.43 1.25
CA GLU A 234 -24.80 21.00 0.88
C GLU A 234 -24.74 20.75 -0.64
N ASN A 235 -24.96 21.77 -1.46
CA ASN A 235 -24.90 21.71 -2.92
C ASN A 235 -23.52 22.14 -3.47
N GLY A 236 -22.60 22.57 -2.61
CA GLY A 236 -21.28 23.05 -2.98
C GLY A 236 -21.26 24.52 -3.44
N ASN A 237 -22.29 25.33 -3.10
CA ASN A 237 -22.34 26.75 -3.39
C ASN A 237 -21.85 27.56 -2.20
N TRP A 238 -21.15 28.68 -2.48
CA TRP A 238 -20.75 29.62 -1.46
C TRP A 238 -21.92 30.49 -1.01
N VAL A 239 -22.23 30.47 0.27
CA VAL A 239 -23.30 31.22 0.90
C VAL A 239 -22.69 32.15 1.94
N LYS A 240 -23.10 33.40 1.97
CA LYS A 240 -22.61 34.38 2.94
C LYS A 240 -23.03 33.93 4.35
N ALA A 241 -22.06 33.83 5.25
CA ALA A 241 -22.38 33.59 6.65
C ALA A 241 -23.21 34.78 7.18
N GLY A 242 -24.41 34.48 7.68
CA GLY A 242 -25.33 35.48 8.19
C GLY A 242 -24.90 36.01 9.56
#